data_d3667f55bbe19f1161809fbc041fca4a
#
_entry.id   d3667f55bbe19f1161809fbc041fca4a
#
_cell.length_a   1.000
_cell.length_b   1.000
_cell.length_c   1.000
_cell.angle_alpha   90.00
_cell.angle_beta   90.00
_cell.angle_gamma   90.00
#
_symmetry.space_group_name_H-M   'P 1'
#
loop_
_entity.id
_entity.type
_entity.pdbx_description
1 polymer ?
#
loop_
_entity_poly.entity_id
_entity_poly.type
_entity_poly.pdbx_seq_one_letter_code
_entity_poly.pdbx_strand_id
1 'polypeptide(L)'
;TSLTENAGMKKIVNTYTASGVIEELAMGEGNSTEIEVSFIPTEYEVKTYQGKFAFYDEQEMTDPMVVEVGLDGSAKTMINTFTEKAIAEFEKANLEVPTASWSFNTVVDAIAKMNLESEEGLFLLISPADQADVRKALKDDLKYSEGFVRTGYIGSVCGVPVIVSKAVPAHKGYLATKEAVSVFIKKDTETEYERNADIRKNSYWVRKVAVVALTDATKVVKITVSA
;
A
#
# COMPACT_ATOMS: atom_id res chain seq x y z
N THR A 1 -12.69 2.71 1.52
CA THR A 1 -13.95 3.27 0.99
C THR A 1 -14.96 2.13 0.81
N SER A 2 -16.22 2.33 1.25
CA SER A 2 -17.28 1.32 1.14
C SER A 2 -17.95 1.37 -0.25
N LEU A 3 -18.21 0.20 -0.81
CA LEU A 3 -19.00 -0.02 -2.03
C LEU A 3 -20.28 -0.82 -1.77
N THR A 4 -20.67 -0.98 -0.53
CA THR A 4 -21.74 -1.91 -0.11
C THR A 4 -23.08 -1.61 -0.79
N GLU A 5 -23.39 -0.34 -1.01
CA GLU A 5 -24.65 0.11 -1.62
C GLU A 5 -24.63 0.15 -3.15
N ASN A 6 -23.44 0.03 -3.77
CA ASN A 6 -23.31 0.11 -5.21
C ASN A 6 -23.57 -1.25 -5.87
N ALA A 7 -24.40 -1.30 -6.89
CA ALA A 7 -24.58 -2.52 -7.67
C ALA A 7 -23.34 -2.85 -8.51
N GLY A 8 -23.13 -4.13 -8.80
CA GLY A 8 -22.06 -4.61 -9.67
C GLY A 8 -20.74 -4.94 -8.94
N MET A 9 -19.80 -5.54 -9.69
CA MET A 9 -18.50 -6.02 -9.24
C MET A 9 -17.34 -5.27 -9.90
N LYS A 10 -17.59 -4.02 -10.32
CA LYS A 10 -16.59 -3.18 -10.96
C LYS A 10 -16.53 -1.82 -10.27
N LYS A 11 -15.31 -1.30 -10.12
CA LYS A 11 -15.05 0.07 -9.65
C LYS A 11 -14.27 0.82 -10.71
N ILE A 12 -14.83 1.93 -11.17
CA ILE A 12 -14.13 2.86 -12.06
C ILE A 12 -13.46 3.92 -11.17
N VAL A 13 -12.17 4.11 -11.37
CA VAL A 13 -11.39 5.20 -10.79
C VAL A 13 -11.00 6.13 -11.93
N ASN A 14 -11.43 7.38 -11.84
CA ASN A 14 -11.10 8.40 -12.83
C ASN A 14 -9.87 9.17 -12.37
N THR A 15 -8.84 9.22 -13.20
CA THR A 15 -7.71 10.12 -13.02
C THR A 15 -7.98 11.40 -13.80
N TYR A 16 -8.06 12.53 -13.11
CA TYR A 16 -8.35 13.84 -13.71
C TYR A 16 -7.06 14.60 -13.97
N THR A 17 -7.02 15.29 -15.10
CA THR A 17 -5.97 16.24 -15.42
C THR A 17 -6.63 17.56 -15.83
N ALA A 18 -6.27 18.64 -15.11
CA ALA A 18 -6.67 19.99 -15.47
C ALA A 18 -5.45 20.70 -16.05
N SER A 19 -5.62 21.28 -17.23
CA SER A 19 -4.59 22.08 -17.91
C SER A 19 -5.18 23.42 -18.36
N GLY A 20 -4.43 24.48 -18.21
CA GLY A 20 -4.83 25.82 -18.59
C GLY A 20 -4.08 26.88 -17.80
N VAL A 21 -4.28 28.10 -18.16
CA VAL A 21 -3.63 29.29 -17.55
C VAL A 21 -4.71 30.27 -17.13
N ILE A 22 -4.53 30.89 -15.97
CA ILE A 22 -5.32 32.04 -15.57
C ILE A 22 -4.69 33.28 -16.21
N GLU A 23 -5.45 33.99 -17.01
CA GLU A 23 -5.01 35.17 -17.72
C GLU A 23 -5.26 36.45 -16.88
N GLU A 24 -4.30 37.35 -16.86
CA GLU A 24 -4.49 38.70 -16.35
C GLU A 24 -5.13 39.53 -17.49
N LEU A 25 -6.33 40.05 -17.27
CA LEU A 25 -7.11 40.74 -18.29
C LEU A 25 -7.09 42.23 -18.05
N ALA A 26 -6.92 43.01 -19.11
CA ALA A 26 -7.16 44.44 -19.07
C ALA A 26 -8.67 44.76 -19.09
N MET A 27 -9.01 46.00 -18.76
CA MET A 27 -10.42 46.42 -18.77
C MET A 27 -11.04 46.28 -20.15
N GLY A 28 -12.07 45.43 -20.24
CA GLY A 28 -12.82 45.19 -21.51
C GLY A 28 -12.31 44.02 -22.34
N GLU A 29 -11.27 43.32 -21.88
CA GLU A 29 -10.80 42.08 -22.49
C GLU A 29 -11.49 40.84 -21.88
N GLY A 30 -11.66 39.81 -22.68
CA GLY A 30 -12.19 38.49 -22.28
C GLY A 30 -11.11 37.44 -22.34
N ASN A 31 -11.31 36.31 -21.66
CA ASN A 31 -10.35 35.19 -21.68
C ASN A 31 -10.17 34.69 -23.13
N SER A 32 -8.91 34.46 -23.50
CA SER A 32 -8.52 33.85 -24.77
C SER A 32 -8.35 32.34 -24.69
N THR A 33 -8.14 31.82 -23.46
CA THR A 33 -7.97 30.40 -23.19
C THR A 33 -8.95 29.90 -22.13
N GLU A 34 -9.26 28.61 -22.17
CA GLU A 34 -10.10 27.93 -21.18
C GLU A 34 -9.27 26.89 -20.41
N ILE A 35 -9.66 26.64 -19.16
CA ILE A 35 -9.10 25.51 -18.39
C ILE A 35 -9.81 24.25 -18.88
N GLU A 36 -9.06 23.37 -19.51
CA GLU A 36 -9.55 22.10 -20.00
C GLU A 36 -9.35 21.02 -18.92
N VAL A 37 -10.43 20.27 -18.63
CA VAL A 37 -10.39 19.14 -17.70
C VAL A 37 -10.62 17.86 -18.50
N SER A 38 -9.63 16.99 -18.50
CA SER A 38 -9.71 15.65 -19.07
C SER A 38 -9.68 14.60 -17.97
N PHE A 39 -10.24 13.41 -18.26
CA PHE A 39 -10.17 12.28 -17.33
C PHE A 39 -9.94 10.97 -18.07
N ILE A 40 -9.20 10.08 -17.41
CA ILE A 40 -8.94 8.72 -17.89
C ILE A 40 -9.60 7.76 -16.90
N PRO A 41 -10.62 7.00 -17.32
CA PRO A 41 -11.25 6.00 -16.48
C PRO A 41 -10.39 4.73 -16.45
N THR A 42 -10.07 4.24 -15.25
CA THR A 42 -9.44 2.93 -15.06
C THR A 42 -10.42 2.02 -14.35
N GLU A 43 -10.72 0.87 -14.96
CA GLU A 43 -11.67 -0.10 -14.43
C GLU A 43 -10.93 -1.13 -13.56
N TYR A 44 -11.42 -1.33 -12.34
CA TYR A 44 -10.97 -2.34 -11.40
C TYR A 44 -12.08 -3.32 -11.09
N GLU A 45 -11.77 -4.61 -11.19
CA GLU A 45 -12.69 -5.69 -10.87
C GLU A 45 -12.65 -6.01 -9.38
N VAL A 46 -13.81 -5.99 -8.72
CA VAL A 46 -13.95 -6.38 -7.31
C VAL A 46 -13.89 -7.90 -7.21
N LYS A 47 -13.01 -8.41 -6.35
CA LYS A 47 -12.76 -9.85 -6.19
C LYS A 47 -13.11 -10.33 -4.81
N THR A 48 -13.50 -11.61 -4.74
CA THR A 48 -13.72 -12.30 -3.48
C THR A 48 -12.39 -12.94 -3.03
N TYR A 49 -12.00 -12.65 -1.80
CA TYR A 49 -10.87 -13.26 -1.12
C TYR A 49 -11.42 -14.16 -0.03
N GLN A 50 -11.07 -15.45 -0.06
CA GLN A 50 -11.58 -16.44 0.87
C GLN A 50 -10.45 -17.33 1.34
N GLY A 51 -10.40 -17.54 2.66
CA GLY A 51 -9.54 -18.51 3.31
C GLY A 51 -10.37 -19.56 4.04
N LYS A 52 -9.83 -20.76 4.21
CA LYS A 52 -10.42 -21.84 4.99
C LYS A 52 -9.42 -22.28 6.04
N PHE A 53 -9.86 -22.32 7.29
CA PHE A 53 -9.20 -22.99 8.38
C PHE A 53 -10.05 -24.17 8.83
N ALA A 54 -9.45 -25.34 9.03
CA ALA A 54 -10.19 -26.54 9.45
C ALA A 54 -9.37 -27.34 10.44
N PHE A 55 -10.08 -27.96 11.40
CA PHE A 55 -9.50 -28.84 12.40
C PHE A 55 -10.48 -29.98 12.74
N TYR A 56 -9.97 -31.00 13.42
CA TYR A 56 -10.78 -32.12 13.91
C TYR A 56 -11.05 -31.97 15.41
N ASP A 57 -12.16 -32.56 15.90
CA ASP A 57 -12.52 -32.49 17.32
C ASP A 57 -11.38 -33.01 18.23
N GLU A 58 -10.63 -34.01 17.78
CA GLU A 58 -9.49 -34.56 18.52
C GLU A 58 -8.33 -33.59 18.66
N GLN A 59 -8.14 -32.69 17.68
CA GLN A 59 -7.11 -31.65 17.76
C GLN A 59 -7.48 -30.58 18.79
N GLU A 60 -8.72 -30.17 18.84
CA GLU A 60 -9.24 -29.23 19.84
C GLU A 60 -9.21 -29.83 21.25
N MET A 61 -9.48 -31.14 21.41
CA MET A 61 -9.36 -31.85 22.69
C MET A 61 -7.90 -31.95 23.14
N THR A 62 -6.97 -32.02 22.22
CA THR A 62 -5.53 -32.09 22.53
C THR A 62 -4.99 -30.72 22.89
N ASP A 63 -5.34 -29.68 22.13
CA ASP A 63 -4.95 -28.29 22.37
C ASP A 63 -6.08 -27.35 21.96
N PRO A 64 -6.84 -26.80 22.91
CA PRO A 64 -7.93 -25.85 22.63
C PRO A 64 -7.47 -24.56 21.94
N MET A 65 -6.18 -24.22 22.02
CA MET A 65 -5.62 -23.03 21.36
C MET A 65 -5.63 -23.12 19.83
N VAL A 66 -5.82 -24.31 19.26
CA VAL A 66 -5.82 -24.52 17.80
C VAL A 66 -6.82 -23.64 17.09
N VAL A 67 -7.98 -23.38 17.70
CA VAL A 67 -9.06 -22.56 17.11
C VAL A 67 -8.64 -21.10 17.07
N GLU A 68 -8.17 -20.55 18.20
CA GLU A 68 -7.74 -19.16 18.31
C GLU A 68 -6.57 -18.86 17.38
N VAL A 69 -5.53 -19.69 17.43
CA VAL A 69 -4.34 -19.54 16.57
C VAL A 69 -4.70 -19.67 15.09
N GLY A 70 -5.63 -20.56 14.73
CA GLY A 70 -6.08 -20.74 13.36
C GLY A 70 -6.87 -19.53 12.82
N LEU A 71 -7.75 -18.96 13.64
CA LEU A 71 -8.50 -17.76 13.27
C LEU A 71 -7.58 -16.53 13.16
N ASP A 72 -6.67 -16.33 14.12
CA ASP A 72 -5.67 -15.25 14.09
C ASP A 72 -4.73 -15.38 12.86
N GLY A 73 -4.30 -16.61 12.56
CA GLY A 73 -3.54 -16.92 11.35
C GLY A 73 -4.28 -16.59 10.06
N SER A 74 -5.57 -16.88 10.01
CA SER A 74 -6.43 -16.54 8.87
C SER A 74 -6.58 -15.03 8.70
N ALA A 75 -6.76 -14.29 9.79
CA ALA A 75 -6.83 -12.83 9.77
C ALA A 75 -5.52 -12.20 9.29
N LYS A 76 -4.39 -12.65 9.81
CA LYS A 76 -3.04 -12.21 9.39
C LYS A 76 -2.79 -12.48 7.91
N THR A 77 -3.18 -13.66 7.42
CA THR A 77 -3.04 -14.02 6.00
C THR A 77 -3.90 -13.12 5.11
N MET A 78 -5.11 -12.78 5.54
CA MET A 78 -5.97 -11.84 4.81
C MET A 78 -5.30 -10.45 4.69
N ILE A 79 -4.75 -9.92 5.79
CA ILE A 79 -4.02 -8.64 5.81
C ILE A 79 -2.81 -8.69 4.86
N ASN A 80 -2.02 -9.76 4.93
CA ASN A 80 -0.86 -9.93 4.05
C ASN A 80 -1.27 -9.94 2.57
N THR A 81 -2.35 -10.63 2.22
CA THR A 81 -2.88 -10.67 0.85
C THR A 81 -3.24 -9.26 0.36
N PHE A 82 -3.91 -8.45 1.17
CA PHE A 82 -4.22 -7.06 0.79
C PHE A 82 -2.96 -6.19 0.69
N THR A 83 -1.97 -6.41 1.55
CA THR A 83 -0.67 -5.72 1.47
C THR A 83 0.05 -6.05 0.16
N GLU A 84 0.09 -7.32 -0.24
CA GLU A 84 0.66 -7.75 -1.53
C GLU A 84 -0.07 -7.11 -2.71
N LYS A 85 -1.40 -7.02 -2.66
CA LYS A 85 -2.19 -6.35 -3.69
C LYS A 85 -1.90 -4.84 -3.75
N ALA A 86 -1.74 -4.18 -2.61
CA ALA A 86 -1.37 -2.77 -2.56
C ALA A 86 0.02 -2.53 -3.18
N ILE A 87 0.98 -3.39 -2.89
CA ILE A 87 2.33 -3.32 -3.49
C ILE A 87 2.27 -3.55 -5.00
N ALA A 88 1.44 -4.49 -5.47
CA ALA A 88 1.23 -4.70 -6.89
C ALA A 88 0.61 -3.48 -7.60
N GLU A 89 -0.20 -2.69 -6.90
CA GLU A 89 -0.71 -1.42 -7.42
C GLU A 89 0.39 -0.34 -7.43
N PHE A 90 1.28 -0.28 -6.42
CA PHE A 90 2.42 0.63 -6.41
C PHE A 90 3.40 0.36 -7.56
N GLU A 91 3.56 -0.89 -7.99
CA GLU A 91 4.38 -1.25 -9.16
C GLU A 91 3.89 -0.60 -10.47
N LYS A 92 2.62 -0.25 -10.55
CA LYS A 92 2.04 0.44 -11.72
C LYS A 92 2.34 1.94 -11.76
N ALA A 93 3.02 2.48 -10.75
CA ALA A 93 3.39 3.88 -10.72
C ALA A 93 4.32 4.24 -11.89
N ASN A 94 4.06 5.39 -12.50
CA ASN A 94 4.84 5.89 -13.64
C ASN A 94 6.13 6.62 -13.22
N LEU A 95 6.17 7.10 -11.97
CA LEU A 95 7.34 7.81 -11.44
C LEU A 95 8.35 6.78 -10.91
N GLU A 96 9.58 6.84 -11.40
CA GLU A 96 10.65 5.92 -11.01
C GLU A 96 11.97 6.66 -10.78
N VAL A 97 12.68 6.29 -9.71
CA VAL A 97 14.04 6.75 -9.38
C VAL A 97 14.96 5.53 -9.36
N PRO A 98 15.71 5.28 -10.44
CA PRO A 98 16.75 4.26 -10.44
C PRO A 98 17.97 4.75 -9.65
N THR A 99 18.53 3.91 -8.81
CA THR A 99 19.72 4.21 -8.02
C THR A 99 20.67 3.02 -7.96
N ALA A 100 21.97 3.30 -7.75
CA ALA A 100 22.96 2.24 -7.58
C ALA A 100 22.96 1.67 -6.14
N SER A 101 22.57 2.46 -5.15
CA SER A 101 22.53 2.05 -3.75
C SER A 101 21.57 2.95 -2.96
N TRP A 102 21.11 2.44 -1.83
CA TRP A 102 20.36 3.25 -0.87
C TRP A 102 21.25 4.36 -0.30
N SER A 103 20.74 5.59 -0.29
CA SER A 103 21.38 6.75 0.31
C SER A 103 20.35 7.76 0.77
N PHE A 104 20.77 8.74 1.58
CA PHE A 104 19.95 9.88 1.93
C PHE A 104 19.42 10.62 0.68
N ASN A 105 20.32 10.86 -0.29
CA ASN A 105 19.99 11.55 -1.54
C ASN A 105 18.92 10.79 -2.36
N THR A 106 18.92 9.47 -2.35
CA THR A 106 17.92 8.67 -3.07
C THR A 106 16.49 9.00 -2.59
N VAL A 107 16.32 9.20 -1.29
CA VAL A 107 15.01 9.56 -0.72
C VAL A 107 14.65 11.01 -1.06
N VAL A 108 15.63 11.92 -1.01
CA VAL A 108 15.45 13.32 -1.43
C VAL A 108 15.05 13.42 -2.89
N ASP A 109 15.73 12.68 -3.78
CA ASP A 109 15.43 12.65 -5.21
C ASP A 109 14.01 12.09 -5.48
N ALA A 110 13.60 11.09 -4.70
CA ALA A 110 12.25 10.53 -4.81
C ALA A 110 11.18 11.53 -4.36
N ILE A 111 11.42 12.30 -3.28
CA ILE A 111 10.52 13.37 -2.83
C ILE A 111 10.44 14.47 -3.91
N ALA A 112 11.58 14.91 -4.42
CA ALA A 112 11.64 15.93 -5.47
C ALA A 112 10.92 15.48 -6.75
N LYS A 113 11.02 14.18 -7.11
CA LYS A 113 10.34 13.59 -8.27
C LYS A 113 8.83 13.63 -8.18
N MET A 114 8.28 13.53 -6.96
CA MET A 114 6.84 13.67 -6.72
C MET A 114 6.32 15.08 -6.97
N ASN A 115 7.16 16.09 -6.78
CA ASN A 115 6.82 17.51 -6.95
C ASN A 115 5.53 17.90 -6.19
N LEU A 116 5.42 17.49 -4.93
CA LEU A 116 4.29 17.82 -4.07
C LEU A 116 4.52 19.17 -3.37
N GLU A 117 3.46 19.94 -3.20
CA GLU A 117 3.49 21.19 -2.43
C GLU A 117 3.61 20.94 -0.90
N SER A 118 3.17 19.77 -0.44
CA SER A 118 3.25 19.36 0.97
C SER A 118 3.73 17.92 1.07
N GLU A 119 4.66 17.67 1.99
CA GLU A 119 5.18 16.34 2.31
C GLU A 119 4.31 15.59 3.34
N GLU A 120 3.14 16.10 3.65
CA GLU A 120 2.26 15.53 4.67
C GLU A 120 1.71 14.17 4.25
N GLY A 121 1.80 13.18 5.13
CA GLY A 121 1.29 11.84 4.87
C GLY A 121 2.16 10.94 3.99
N LEU A 122 3.39 11.39 3.64
CA LEU A 122 4.37 10.55 2.97
C LEU A 122 4.82 9.39 3.86
N PHE A 123 5.11 8.25 3.25
CA PHE A 123 5.79 7.12 3.87
C PHE A 123 6.68 6.41 2.86
N LEU A 124 7.79 5.86 3.36
CA LEU A 124 8.71 5.04 2.58
C LEU A 124 8.50 3.57 2.95
N LEU A 125 8.10 2.76 1.98
CA LEU A 125 7.89 1.32 2.14
C LEU A 125 9.06 0.56 1.52
N ILE A 126 9.76 -0.26 2.33
CA ILE A 126 10.95 -1.01 1.91
C ILE A 126 10.92 -2.45 2.43
N SER A 127 11.76 -3.30 1.84
CA SER A 127 11.96 -4.66 2.33
C SER A 127 12.84 -4.70 3.60
N PRO A 128 12.80 -5.79 4.39
CA PRO A 128 13.71 -5.96 5.53
C PRO A 128 15.19 -6.00 5.12
N ALA A 129 15.52 -6.50 3.92
CA ALA A 129 16.87 -6.50 3.38
C ALA A 129 17.34 -5.08 3.07
N ASP A 130 16.52 -4.33 2.36
CA ASP A 130 16.81 -2.92 2.03
C ASP A 130 16.89 -2.04 3.28
N GLN A 131 16.11 -2.34 4.32
CA GLN A 131 16.26 -1.65 5.60
C GLN A 131 17.67 -1.79 6.20
N ALA A 132 18.28 -2.96 6.07
CA ALA A 132 19.64 -3.17 6.53
C ALA A 132 20.63 -2.32 5.73
N ASP A 133 20.42 -2.20 4.44
CA ASP A 133 21.30 -1.40 3.56
C ASP A 133 21.10 0.11 3.77
N VAL A 134 19.87 0.56 3.99
CA VAL A 134 19.59 1.94 4.43
C VAL A 134 20.30 2.25 5.76
N ARG A 135 20.26 1.34 6.74
CA ARG A 135 20.99 1.50 8.02
C ARG A 135 22.49 1.62 7.82
N LYS A 136 23.07 0.82 6.92
CA LYS A 136 24.51 0.89 6.62
C LYS A 136 24.87 2.20 5.93
N ALA A 137 24.04 2.63 4.96
CA ALA A 137 24.25 3.85 4.22
C ALA A 137 24.18 5.11 5.11
N LEU A 138 23.23 5.14 6.04
CA LEU A 138 23.04 6.26 6.96
C LEU A 138 23.92 6.23 8.23
N LYS A 139 24.75 5.20 8.40
CA LYS A 139 25.57 4.99 9.60
C LYS A 139 26.42 6.22 9.95
N ASP A 140 27.06 6.82 8.96
CA ASP A 140 27.95 7.94 9.19
C ASP A 140 27.21 9.25 9.47
N ASP A 141 26.03 9.42 8.87
CA ASP A 141 25.19 10.60 9.07
C ASP A 141 24.48 10.57 10.42
N LEU A 142 24.08 9.38 10.88
CA LEU A 142 23.31 9.18 12.11
C LEU A 142 24.17 8.81 13.34
N LYS A 143 25.49 8.74 13.22
CA LYS A 143 26.41 8.36 14.33
C LYS A 143 26.30 9.25 15.57
N TYR A 144 25.80 10.45 15.44
CA TYR A 144 25.58 11.39 16.55
C TYR A 144 24.16 11.35 17.11
N SER A 145 23.25 10.58 16.48
CA SER A 145 21.88 10.41 16.98
C SER A 145 21.85 9.37 18.08
N GLU A 146 21.48 9.76 19.30
CA GLU A 146 21.41 8.85 20.47
C GLU A 146 20.49 7.65 20.21
N GLY A 147 19.34 7.85 19.58
CA GLY A 147 18.40 6.79 19.24
C GLY A 147 19.00 5.76 18.27
N PHE A 148 19.70 6.20 17.24
CA PHE A 148 20.35 5.32 16.27
C PHE A 148 21.54 4.57 16.88
N VAL A 149 22.39 5.25 17.65
CA VAL A 149 23.58 4.64 18.27
C VAL A 149 23.20 3.53 19.25
N ARG A 150 22.12 3.72 20.02
CA ARG A 150 21.68 2.73 21.03
C ARG A 150 20.89 1.57 20.45
N THR A 151 20.06 1.80 19.45
CA THR A 151 19.07 0.81 18.99
C THR A 151 19.17 0.48 17.49
N GLY A 152 19.95 1.24 16.72
CA GLY A 152 19.96 1.15 15.26
C GLY A 152 18.60 1.49 14.64
N TYR A 153 17.73 2.18 15.39
CA TYR A 153 16.38 2.51 14.95
C TYR A 153 16.40 3.67 13.94
N ILE A 154 15.83 3.42 12.76
CA ILE A 154 15.55 4.43 11.78
C ILE A 154 14.03 4.58 11.72
N GLY A 155 13.49 5.56 12.42
CA GLY A 155 12.05 5.85 12.41
C GLY A 155 11.62 6.60 11.17
N SER A 156 12.46 7.52 10.71
CA SER A 156 12.22 8.34 9.53
C SER A 156 13.53 8.67 8.82
N VAL A 157 13.44 8.89 7.51
CA VAL A 157 14.52 9.40 6.65
C VAL A 157 13.97 10.64 5.95
N CYS A 158 14.68 11.76 5.99
CA CYS A 158 14.20 13.05 5.45
C CYS A 158 12.81 13.47 6.00
N GLY A 159 12.48 13.15 7.26
CA GLY A 159 11.14 13.40 7.81
C GLY A 159 10.08 12.38 7.43
N VAL A 160 10.35 11.50 6.46
CA VAL A 160 9.43 10.48 5.97
C VAL A 160 9.54 9.22 6.82
N PRO A 161 8.44 8.72 7.43
CA PRO A 161 8.47 7.48 8.20
C PRO A 161 8.77 6.27 7.31
N VAL A 162 9.64 5.38 7.81
CA VAL A 162 10.03 4.16 7.12
C VAL A 162 9.19 2.98 7.62
N ILE A 163 8.46 2.37 6.71
CA ILE A 163 7.64 1.18 6.96
C ILE A 163 8.30 -0.03 6.29
N VAL A 164 8.46 -1.10 7.04
CA VAL A 164 9.11 -2.31 6.56
C VAL A 164 8.07 -3.41 6.34
N SER A 165 8.06 -3.99 5.15
CA SER A 165 7.17 -5.10 4.81
C SER A 165 7.92 -6.20 4.07
N LYS A 166 7.68 -7.46 4.47
CA LYS A 166 8.21 -8.64 3.79
C LYS A 166 7.61 -8.85 2.37
N ALA A 167 6.48 -8.23 2.09
CA ALA A 167 5.81 -8.33 0.80
C ALA A 167 6.49 -7.46 -0.28
N VAL A 168 7.35 -6.51 0.13
CA VAL A 168 8.15 -5.70 -0.80
C VAL A 168 9.30 -6.54 -1.34
N PRO A 169 9.48 -6.64 -2.67
CA PRO A 169 10.63 -7.32 -3.26
C PRO A 169 11.93 -6.62 -2.85
N ALA A 170 13.01 -7.40 -2.70
CA ALA A 170 14.35 -6.85 -2.46
C ALA A 170 14.77 -5.91 -3.60
N HIS A 171 15.60 -4.92 -3.27
CA HIS A 171 16.08 -3.89 -4.20
C HIS A 171 14.99 -2.96 -4.76
N LYS A 172 13.83 -2.92 -4.10
CA LYS A 172 12.74 -2.02 -4.42
C LYS A 172 12.24 -1.27 -3.19
N GLY A 173 11.83 -0.03 -3.41
CA GLY A 173 11.13 0.76 -2.41
C GLY A 173 10.05 1.61 -3.05
N TYR A 174 9.08 2.00 -2.25
CA TYR A 174 7.98 2.84 -2.69
C TYR A 174 7.85 4.02 -1.74
N LEU A 175 8.01 5.21 -2.29
CA LEU A 175 7.65 6.44 -1.61
C LEU A 175 6.22 6.79 -2.03
N ALA A 176 5.30 6.87 -1.10
CA ALA A 176 3.89 7.09 -1.40
C ALA A 176 3.20 7.94 -0.35
N THR A 177 2.08 8.56 -0.73
CA THR A 177 1.13 9.15 0.20
C THR A 177 0.04 8.14 0.56
N LYS A 178 -0.66 8.38 1.67
CA LYS A 178 -1.79 7.54 2.09
C LYS A 178 -2.95 7.52 1.09
N GLU A 179 -3.03 8.53 0.23
CA GLU A 179 -4.10 8.68 -0.77
C GLU A 179 -3.81 7.98 -2.09
N ALA A 180 -2.57 7.53 -2.29
CA ALA A 180 -2.11 6.94 -3.55
C ALA A 180 -2.85 5.65 -3.91
N VAL A 181 -3.13 4.80 -2.91
CA VAL A 181 -3.85 3.54 -3.08
C VAL A 181 -5.01 3.46 -2.10
N SER A 182 -6.15 3.06 -2.60
CA SER A 182 -7.37 2.88 -1.80
C SER A 182 -7.90 1.46 -1.87
N VAL A 183 -8.37 0.97 -0.72
CA VAL A 183 -9.10 -0.30 -0.65
C VAL A 183 -10.60 0.00 -0.69
N PHE A 184 -11.27 -0.51 -1.72
CA PHE A 184 -12.71 -0.41 -1.88
C PHE A 184 -13.35 -1.71 -1.44
N ILE A 185 -14.14 -1.66 -0.38
CA ILE A 185 -14.76 -2.82 0.27
C ILE A 185 -16.21 -2.94 -0.21
N LYS A 186 -16.52 -4.04 -0.88
CA LYS A 186 -17.88 -4.38 -1.31
C LYS A 186 -18.63 -5.15 -0.23
N LYS A 187 -17.96 -6.09 0.43
CA LYS A 187 -18.46 -6.81 1.57
C LYS A 187 -17.34 -6.95 2.59
N ASP A 188 -17.63 -6.60 3.82
CA ASP A 188 -16.64 -6.69 4.88
C ASP A 188 -16.38 -8.15 5.27
N THR A 189 -15.39 -8.34 6.12
CA THR A 189 -14.98 -9.67 6.54
C THR A 189 -16.13 -10.37 7.26
N GLU A 190 -16.48 -11.55 6.77
CA GLU A 190 -17.44 -12.46 7.39
C GLU A 190 -16.79 -13.81 7.65
N THR A 191 -17.22 -14.45 8.70
CA THR A 191 -16.76 -15.80 9.07
C THR A 191 -17.96 -16.72 9.10
N GLU A 192 -17.88 -17.80 8.33
CA GLU A 192 -18.89 -18.86 8.32
C GLU A 192 -18.30 -20.12 8.95
N TYR A 193 -19.08 -20.82 9.72
CA TYR A 193 -18.72 -22.08 10.37
C TYR A 193 -19.52 -23.24 9.78
N GLU A 194 -18.82 -24.33 9.46
CA GLU A 194 -19.42 -25.57 8.98
C GLU A 194 -18.85 -26.75 9.76
N ARG A 195 -19.71 -27.64 10.22
CA ARG A 195 -19.34 -28.91 10.86
C ARG A 195 -19.72 -30.08 9.99
N ASN A 196 -18.75 -30.91 9.62
CA ASN A 196 -19.01 -32.23 9.04
C ASN A 196 -18.98 -33.27 10.16
N ALA A 197 -20.17 -33.79 10.53
CA ALA A 197 -20.32 -34.69 11.64
C ALA A 197 -19.76 -36.11 11.34
N ASP A 198 -19.73 -36.51 10.08
CA ASP A 198 -19.26 -37.84 9.66
C ASP A 198 -17.77 -38.05 9.98
N ILE A 199 -16.98 -37.04 9.69
CA ILE A 199 -15.54 -37.07 9.93
C ILE A 199 -15.10 -36.19 11.10
N ARG A 200 -16.03 -35.68 11.89
CA ARG A 200 -15.78 -34.80 13.07
C ARG A 200 -14.88 -33.63 12.76
N LYS A 201 -15.05 -33.03 11.57
CA LYS A 201 -14.26 -31.91 11.06
C LYS A 201 -15.03 -30.60 11.18
N ASN A 202 -14.39 -29.64 11.79
CA ASN A 202 -14.85 -28.26 11.90
C ASN A 202 -14.12 -27.38 10.89
N SER A 203 -14.83 -26.50 10.20
CA SER A 203 -14.25 -25.61 9.19
C SER A 203 -14.76 -24.20 9.40
N TYR A 204 -13.85 -23.24 9.41
CA TYR A 204 -14.13 -21.81 9.38
C TYR A 204 -13.74 -21.24 8.03
N TRP A 205 -14.65 -20.53 7.44
CA TRP A 205 -14.46 -19.83 6.17
C TRP A 205 -14.41 -18.34 6.46
N VAL A 206 -13.29 -17.70 6.15
CA VAL A 206 -13.13 -16.25 6.28
C VAL A 206 -13.16 -15.65 4.89
N ARG A 207 -14.13 -14.78 4.62
CA ARG A 207 -14.34 -14.18 3.29
C ARG A 207 -14.40 -12.66 3.38
N LYS A 208 -13.81 -12.00 2.37
CA LYS A 208 -13.91 -10.55 2.17
C LYS A 208 -14.03 -10.26 0.67
N VAL A 209 -14.89 -9.31 0.30
CA VAL A 209 -15.08 -8.90 -1.09
C VAL A 209 -14.62 -7.46 -1.23
N ALA A 210 -13.52 -7.27 -1.92
CA ALA A 210 -12.89 -5.95 -2.04
C ALA A 210 -12.02 -5.85 -3.30
N VAL A 211 -11.56 -4.65 -3.59
CA VAL A 211 -10.53 -4.38 -4.59
C VAL A 211 -9.57 -3.32 -4.07
N VAL A 212 -8.30 -3.50 -4.37
CA VAL A 212 -7.25 -2.49 -4.15
C VAL A 212 -7.02 -1.80 -5.48
N ALA A 213 -7.04 -0.48 -5.48
CA ALA A 213 -6.88 0.31 -6.69
C ALA A 213 -5.92 1.47 -6.47
N LEU A 214 -5.08 1.73 -7.45
CA LEU A 214 -4.25 2.93 -7.52
C LEU A 214 -5.17 4.12 -7.80
N THR A 215 -5.29 5.02 -6.83
CA THR A 215 -6.20 6.16 -6.89
C THR A 215 -5.51 7.35 -7.56
N ASP A 216 -4.22 7.53 -7.27
CA ASP A 216 -3.42 8.62 -7.82
C ASP A 216 -1.97 8.16 -8.09
N ALA A 217 -1.66 7.97 -9.36
CA ALA A 217 -0.35 7.52 -9.80
C ALA A 217 0.76 8.58 -9.62
N THR A 218 0.41 9.84 -9.46
CA THR A 218 1.38 10.94 -9.24
C THR A 218 1.88 10.97 -7.79
N LYS A 219 1.16 10.30 -6.88
CA LYS A 219 1.47 10.23 -5.46
C LYS A 219 2.26 8.97 -5.06
N VAL A 220 2.87 8.31 -6.03
CA VAL A 220 3.75 7.15 -5.81
C VAL A 220 5.00 7.28 -6.66
N VAL A 221 6.16 7.10 -6.03
CA VAL A 221 7.45 6.95 -6.70
C VAL A 221 8.03 5.58 -6.38
N LYS A 222 8.36 4.86 -7.42
CA LYS A 222 9.08 3.59 -7.32
C LYS A 222 10.58 3.86 -7.29
N ILE A 223 11.27 3.31 -6.30
CA ILE A 223 12.73 3.35 -6.19
C ILE A 223 13.26 1.97 -6.57
N THR A 224 14.14 1.91 -7.54
CA THR A 224 14.75 0.65 -8.00
C THR A 224 16.25 0.72 -7.75
N VAL A 225 16.77 -0.17 -6.92
CA VAL A 225 18.20 -0.25 -6.60
C VAL A 225 18.84 -1.29 -7.52
N SER A 226 19.91 -0.90 -8.21
CA SER A 226 20.68 -1.84 -9.03
C SER A 226 21.35 -2.88 -8.13
N ALA A 227 21.18 -4.17 -8.48
CA ALA A 227 21.76 -5.30 -7.76
C ALA A 227 23.26 -5.47 -8.07
#